data_a57260d13f505c202e3d99a4064f8b6c
#
_entry.id   a57260d13f505c202e3d99a4064f8b6c
#
_cell.length_a   1.000
_cell.length_b   1.000
_cell.length_c   1.000
_cell.angle_alpha   90.00
_cell.angle_beta   90.00
_cell.angle_gamma   90.00
#
_symmetry.space_group_name_H-M   'P 1'
#
loop_
_entity.id
_entity.type
_entity.pdbx_description
1 polymer ?
#
loop_
_entity_poly.entity_id
_entity_poly.type
_entity_poly.pdbx_seq_one_letter_code
_entity_poly.pdbx_strand_id
1 'polypeptide(L)'
;MHDGPGIRTTVFLKGCPMRCAWCHNPETQKFISELLFYPNKCIGCAACEASCTNGVHTLNGQHLIDREKCVVCGKCVENCPTGALDICGEAYTVEEILSVLEKDRAFYGAAGGVTLSGGEPFAQGNAVIKLLKTCKENGLSTAVETCGYADPDVIIAALPYIDLFLWDIKDTDSVRHKQYTGVDNAKILKNLSIVNEMNAKIRLRCILVNGVNTDERHYSAIAELASKINNLDGVEWIPYHAYGGTKSVFLGGEESGRKEWIPTLEQVEKAKESLKSAGVISL
;
A
#
# COMPACT_ATOMS: atom_id res chain seq x y z
N MET A 1 10.21 -10.93 -1.95
CA MET A 1 8.97 -10.67 -1.17
C MET A 1 9.17 -9.33 -0.47
N HIS A 2 8.27 -8.37 -0.67
CA HIS A 2 8.50 -6.97 -0.29
C HIS A 2 7.81 -6.56 1.02
N ASP A 3 7.06 -7.46 1.67
CA ASP A 3 6.22 -7.12 2.83
C ASP A 3 6.93 -7.36 4.18
N GLY A 4 8.24 -7.47 4.17
CA GLY A 4 9.08 -7.73 5.34
C GLY A 4 9.70 -9.13 5.37
N PRO A 5 10.42 -9.49 6.45
CA PRO A 5 11.14 -10.76 6.55
C PRO A 5 10.20 -11.95 6.78
N GLY A 6 10.56 -13.10 6.25
CA GLY A 6 9.83 -14.37 6.42
C GLY A 6 8.51 -14.42 5.65
N ILE A 7 7.64 -15.37 6.02
CA ILE A 7 6.28 -15.48 5.51
C ILE A 7 5.38 -14.60 6.38
N ARG A 8 4.58 -13.75 5.73
CA ARG A 8 3.72 -12.79 6.44
C ARG A 8 2.32 -12.75 5.85
N THR A 9 1.35 -12.58 6.72
CA THR A 9 0.00 -12.22 6.28
C THR A 9 -0.10 -10.71 6.24
N THR A 10 -0.43 -10.17 5.07
CA THR A 10 -0.56 -8.72 4.87
C THR A 10 -2.02 -8.29 5.00
N VAL A 11 -2.28 -7.38 5.93
CA VAL A 11 -3.58 -6.75 6.13
C VAL A 11 -3.59 -5.43 5.37
N PHE A 12 -4.38 -5.36 4.29
CA PHE A 12 -4.52 -4.13 3.50
C PHE A 12 -5.62 -3.25 4.08
N LEU A 13 -5.23 -2.10 4.63
CA LEU A 13 -6.15 -1.12 5.19
C LEU A 13 -6.57 -0.11 4.12
N LYS A 14 -7.85 0.27 4.12
CA LYS A 14 -8.40 1.21 3.15
C LYS A 14 -8.24 2.66 3.64
N GLY A 15 -7.99 3.56 2.70
CA GLY A 15 -7.77 4.98 2.95
C GLY A 15 -6.30 5.38 2.87
N CYS A 16 -5.99 6.31 1.96
CA CYS A 16 -4.68 6.91 1.82
C CYS A 16 -4.84 8.41 1.55
N PRO A 17 -4.10 9.28 2.24
CA PRO A 17 -4.13 10.72 1.96
C PRO A 17 -3.38 11.09 0.68
N MET A 18 -2.55 10.17 0.14
CA MET A 18 -1.78 10.40 -1.08
C MET A 18 -2.51 9.88 -2.32
N ARG A 19 -2.10 10.39 -3.49
CA ARG A 19 -2.61 10.02 -4.82
C ARG A 19 -1.44 9.75 -5.76
N CYS A 20 -0.63 8.75 -5.40
CA CYS A 20 0.54 8.39 -6.19
C CYS A 20 0.11 7.95 -7.59
N ALA A 21 0.74 8.54 -8.62
CA ALA A 21 0.44 8.22 -10.02
C ALA A 21 0.79 6.76 -10.39
N TRP A 22 1.69 6.13 -9.62
CA TRP A 22 2.10 4.73 -9.77
C TRP A 22 1.53 3.83 -8.66
N CYS A 23 0.37 4.17 -8.09
CA CYS A 23 -0.20 3.39 -6.98
C CYS A 23 -0.47 1.94 -7.39
N HIS A 24 0.06 1.01 -6.60
CA HIS A 24 -0.13 -0.43 -6.80
C HIS A 24 -1.48 -0.94 -6.29
N ASN A 25 -2.05 -0.23 -5.31
CA ASN A 25 -3.28 -0.60 -4.64
C ASN A 25 -4.30 0.55 -4.69
N PRO A 26 -4.74 0.98 -5.90
CA PRO A 26 -5.68 2.10 -6.05
C PRO A 26 -7.02 1.83 -5.32
N GLU A 27 -7.37 0.55 -5.12
CA GLU A 27 -8.53 0.11 -4.35
C GLU A 27 -8.46 0.48 -2.86
N THR A 28 -7.28 0.84 -2.37
CA THR A 28 -7.09 1.27 -0.98
C THR A 28 -7.05 2.78 -0.80
N GLN A 29 -7.17 3.57 -1.86
CA GLN A 29 -7.01 5.03 -1.77
C GLN A 29 -8.17 5.74 -1.09
N LYS A 30 -9.43 5.37 -1.38
CA LYS A 30 -10.59 5.99 -0.74
C LYS A 30 -10.83 5.40 0.64
N PHE A 31 -11.38 6.21 1.55
CA PHE A 31 -11.74 5.80 2.91
C PHE A 31 -13.09 5.08 3.01
N ILE A 32 -13.82 4.99 1.91
CA ILE A 32 -15.13 4.36 1.82
C ILE A 32 -15.06 3.06 1.03
N SER A 33 -15.99 2.16 1.27
CA SER A 33 -16.16 0.94 0.46
C SER A 33 -16.45 1.29 -1.00
N GLU A 34 -16.00 0.45 -1.93
CA GLU A 34 -16.21 0.63 -3.37
C GLU A 34 -16.58 -0.67 -4.04
N LEU A 35 -17.42 -0.57 -5.07
CA LEU A 35 -17.74 -1.70 -5.93
C LEU A 35 -16.60 -1.96 -6.91
N LEU A 36 -16.09 -3.18 -6.93
CA LEU A 36 -15.16 -3.68 -7.94
C LEU A 36 -15.91 -4.38 -9.06
N PHE A 37 -15.43 -4.23 -10.29
CA PHE A 37 -15.94 -4.94 -11.45
C PHE A 37 -14.80 -5.56 -12.23
N TYR A 38 -14.87 -6.87 -12.44
CA TYR A 38 -13.93 -7.68 -13.21
C TYR A 38 -14.52 -8.00 -14.58
N PRO A 39 -14.22 -7.18 -15.64
CA PRO A 39 -14.83 -7.33 -16.95
C PRO A 39 -14.62 -8.73 -17.57
N ASN A 40 -13.46 -9.32 -17.33
CA ASN A 40 -13.08 -10.64 -17.83
C ASN A 40 -13.88 -11.81 -17.22
N LYS A 41 -14.58 -11.59 -16.09
CA LYS A 41 -15.46 -12.57 -15.45
C LYS A 41 -16.93 -12.37 -15.83
N CYS A 42 -17.28 -11.22 -16.42
CA CYS A 42 -18.67 -10.89 -16.71
C CYS A 42 -19.19 -11.64 -17.94
N ILE A 43 -20.31 -12.37 -17.79
CA ILE A 43 -20.98 -13.11 -18.85
C ILE A 43 -22.22 -12.40 -19.43
N GLY A 44 -22.49 -11.15 -18.98
CA GLY A 44 -23.62 -10.37 -19.48
C GLY A 44 -25.00 -10.88 -19.09
N CYS A 45 -25.15 -11.63 -18.00
CA CYS A 45 -26.41 -12.27 -17.60
C CYS A 45 -27.49 -11.33 -17.04
N ALA A 46 -27.21 -10.06 -16.86
CA ALA A 46 -28.10 -9.01 -16.33
C ALA A 46 -28.63 -9.22 -14.87
N ALA A 47 -28.15 -10.23 -14.13
CA ALA A 47 -28.59 -10.47 -12.76
C ALA A 47 -28.32 -9.26 -11.84
N CYS A 48 -27.20 -8.55 -12.03
CA CYS A 48 -26.86 -7.34 -11.28
C CYS A 48 -27.79 -6.15 -11.61
N GLU A 49 -28.22 -6.00 -12.88
CA GLU A 49 -29.20 -4.99 -13.28
C GLU A 49 -30.57 -5.25 -12.65
N ALA A 50 -31.04 -6.50 -12.69
CA ALA A 50 -32.30 -6.90 -12.10
C ALA A 50 -32.34 -6.74 -10.55
N SER A 51 -31.20 -6.95 -9.88
CA SER A 51 -31.09 -6.86 -8.41
C SER A 51 -30.85 -5.45 -7.88
N CYS A 52 -30.44 -4.50 -8.72
CA CYS A 52 -30.08 -3.16 -8.30
C CYS A 52 -31.26 -2.19 -8.33
N THR A 53 -31.77 -1.82 -7.15
CA THR A 53 -32.88 -0.86 -7.01
C THR A 53 -32.49 0.60 -7.33
N ASN A 54 -31.19 0.90 -7.40
CA ASN A 54 -30.67 2.26 -7.65
C ASN A 54 -30.29 2.49 -9.11
N GLY A 55 -30.49 1.52 -10.01
CA GLY A 55 -30.18 1.65 -11.43
C GLY A 55 -28.69 1.90 -11.71
N VAL A 56 -27.83 1.24 -10.94
CA VAL A 56 -26.35 1.34 -11.08
C VAL A 56 -25.87 0.63 -12.33
N HIS A 57 -26.49 -0.49 -12.68
CA HIS A 57 -26.07 -1.36 -13.78
C HIS A 57 -26.97 -1.19 -14.98
N THR A 58 -26.38 -1.14 -16.17
CA THR A 58 -27.08 -1.16 -17.47
C THR A 58 -26.35 -2.12 -18.40
N LEU A 59 -27.06 -3.11 -18.95
CA LEU A 59 -26.50 -4.05 -19.91
C LEU A 59 -27.15 -3.81 -21.28
N ASN A 60 -26.42 -3.14 -22.17
CA ASN A 60 -26.81 -2.89 -23.54
C ASN A 60 -25.63 -3.20 -24.47
N GLY A 61 -25.39 -4.48 -24.70
CA GLY A 61 -24.19 -4.95 -25.43
C GLY A 61 -22.88 -4.84 -24.64
N GLN A 62 -22.81 -3.89 -23.72
CA GLN A 62 -21.70 -3.69 -22.78
C GLN A 62 -22.27 -3.46 -21.38
N HIS A 63 -21.56 -3.93 -20.35
CA HIS A 63 -21.94 -3.66 -18.95
C HIS A 63 -21.42 -2.27 -18.52
N LEU A 64 -22.34 -1.34 -18.33
CA LEU A 64 -22.09 0.00 -17.83
C LEU A 64 -22.44 0.08 -16.35
N ILE A 65 -21.64 0.80 -15.56
CA ILE A 65 -21.81 0.96 -14.12
C ILE A 65 -21.78 2.45 -13.77
N ASP A 66 -22.91 2.98 -13.34
CA ASP A 66 -23.05 4.33 -12.81
C ASP A 66 -22.66 4.33 -11.33
N ARG A 67 -21.38 4.63 -11.06
CA ARG A 67 -20.82 4.58 -9.71
C ARG A 67 -21.32 5.68 -8.80
N GLU A 68 -21.85 6.78 -9.35
CA GLU A 68 -22.41 7.88 -8.55
C GLU A 68 -23.72 7.48 -7.86
N LYS A 69 -24.47 6.56 -8.47
CA LYS A 69 -25.69 6.00 -7.89
C LYS A 69 -25.44 4.85 -6.91
N CYS A 70 -24.20 4.35 -6.85
CA CYS A 70 -23.88 3.16 -6.08
C CYS A 70 -23.77 3.46 -4.58
N VAL A 71 -24.59 2.83 -3.78
CA VAL A 71 -24.58 2.88 -2.31
C VAL A 71 -23.86 1.70 -1.67
N VAL A 72 -23.17 0.89 -2.46
CA VAL A 72 -22.37 -0.27 -2.05
C VAL A 72 -23.13 -1.27 -1.17
N CYS A 73 -24.42 -1.51 -1.47
CA CYS A 73 -25.28 -2.40 -0.67
C CYS A 73 -25.02 -3.92 -0.84
N GLY A 74 -24.17 -4.32 -1.78
CA GLY A 74 -23.77 -5.71 -2.00
C GLY A 74 -24.73 -6.59 -2.82
N LYS A 75 -25.99 -6.22 -3.03
CA LYS A 75 -26.98 -7.07 -3.70
C LYS A 75 -26.54 -7.59 -5.07
N CYS A 76 -25.88 -6.77 -5.87
CA CYS A 76 -25.34 -7.17 -7.18
C CYS A 76 -24.17 -8.14 -7.06
N VAL A 77 -23.40 -8.10 -6.00
CA VAL A 77 -22.30 -9.05 -5.71
C VAL A 77 -22.88 -10.41 -5.34
N GLU A 78 -23.85 -10.45 -4.41
CA GLU A 78 -24.53 -11.69 -3.98
C GLU A 78 -25.22 -12.41 -5.14
N ASN A 79 -25.75 -11.65 -6.12
CA ASN A 79 -26.45 -12.20 -7.28
C ASN A 79 -25.54 -12.42 -8.50
N CYS A 80 -24.23 -12.17 -8.42
CA CYS A 80 -23.33 -12.37 -9.53
C CYS A 80 -22.81 -13.82 -9.59
N PRO A 81 -23.27 -14.65 -10.54
CA PRO A 81 -22.93 -16.07 -10.56
C PRO A 81 -21.46 -16.36 -10.88
N THR A 82 -20.74 -15.39 -11.44
CA THR A 82 -19.33 -15.55 -11.86
C THR A 82 -18.34 -14.83 -10.96
N GLY A 83 -18.83 -14.10 -9.93
CA GLY A 83 -17.97 -13.24 -9.11
C GLY A 83 -17.32 -12.12 -9.91
N ALA A 84 -17.99 -11.61 -10.96
CA ALA A 84 -17.53 -10.46 -11.71
C ALA A 84 -17.67 -9.13 -10.96
N LEU A 85 -18.44 -9.11 -9.87
CA LEU A 85 -18.63 -7.99 -8.98
C LEU A 85 -18.15 -8.36 -7.58
N ASP A 86 -17.54 -7.41 -6.88
CA ASP A 86 -17.03 -7.57 -5.52
C ASP A 86 -17.05 -6.22 -4.80
N ILE A 87 -16.86 -6.21 -3.49
CA ILE A 87 -16.72 -4.99 -2.69
C ILE A 87 -15.31 -4.97 -2.07
N CYS A 88 -14.61 -3.84 -2.21
CA CYS A 88 -13.42 -3.58 -1.43
C CYS A 88 -13.71 -2.60 -0.30
N GLY A 89 -13.08 -2.82 0.86
CA GLY A 89 -13.24 -1.96 2.04
C GLY A 89 -14.39 -2.40 2.93
N GLU A 90 -14.43 -3.67 3.28
CA GLU A 90 -15.33 -4.19 4.32
C GLU A 90 -14.83 -3.79 5.71
N ALA A 91 -15.78 -3.60 6.63
CA ALA A 91 -15.45 -3.32 8.03
C ALA A 91 -15.24 -4.62 8.80
N TYR A 92 -14.12 -4.71 9.49
CA TYR A 92 -13.76 -5.84 10.35
C TYR A 92 -13.46 -5.36 11.76
N THR A 93 -13.83 -6.14 12.75
CA THR A 93 -13.32 -5.98 14.12
C THR A 93 -11.88 -6.47 14.22
N VAL A 94 -11.13 -6.00 15.23
CA VAL A 94 -9.76 -6.48 15.49
C VAL A 94 -9.75 -7.98 15.77
N GLU A 95 -10.78 -8.47 16.45
CA GLU A 95 -10.96 -9.88 16.81
C GLU A 95 -11.17 -10.77 15.58
N GLU A 96 -11.93 -10.30 14.59
CA GLU A 96 -12.13 -11.00 13.31
C GLU A 96 -10.82 -11.05 12.51
N ILE A 97 -10.08 -9.93 12.42
CA ILE A 97 -8.77 -9.90 11.76
C ILE A 97 -7.83 -10.88 12.46
N LEU A 98 -7.72 -10.83 13.81
CA LEU A 98 -6.86 -11.74 14.56
C LEU A 98 -7.21 -13.21 14.28
N SER A 99 -8.50 -13.55 14.21
CA SER A 99 -8.94 -14.91 13.90
C SER A 99 -8.44 -15.41 12.54
N VAL A 100 -8.31 -14.52 11.56
CA VAL A 100 -7.72 -14.85 10.25
C VAL A 100 -6.21 -15.04 10.37
N LEU A 101 -5.52 -14.11 11.05
CA LEU A 101 -4.06 -14.15 11.24
C LEU A 101 -3.60 -15.42 11.98
N GLU A 102 -4.40 -15.88 12.96
CA GLU A 102 -4.11 -17.10 13.70
C GLU A 102 -4.13 -18.37 12.85
N LYS A 103 -4.93 -18.41 11.78
CA LYS A 103 -4.95 -19.55 10.85
C LYS A 103 -3.61 -19.72 10.12
N ASP A 104 -2.90 -18.61 9.90
CA ASP A 104 -1.63 -18.59 9.18
C ASP A 104 -0.41 -18.72 10.11
N ARG A 105 -0.63 -18.74 11.44
CA ARG A 105 0.45 -18.76 12.46
C ARG A 105 1.50 -19.83 12.20
N ALA A 106 1.09 -21.02 11.79
CA ALA A 106 2.00 -22.14 11.54
C ALA A 106 3.01 -21.86 10.40
N PHE A 107 2.69 -20.91 9.51
CA PHE A 107 3.54 -20.56 8.37
C PHE A 107 4.55 -19.44 8.67
N TYR A 108 4.36 -18.68 9.73
CA TYR A 108 5.21 -17.51 10.04
C TYR A 108 6.65 -17.91 10.43
N GLY A 109 6.84 -19.07 11.05
CA GLY A 109 8.15 -19.50 11.54
C GLY A 109 8.77 -18.48 12.50
N ALA A 110 10.10 -18.41 12.53
CA ALA A 110 10.82 -17.50 13.45
C ALA A 110 10.91 -16.05 12.96
N ALA A 111 10.81 -15.82 11.66
CA ALA A 111 11.04 -14.49 11.04
C ALA A 111 9.77 -13.85 10.47
N GLY A 112 8.72 -14.61 10.25
CA GLY A 112 7.46 -14.13 9.67
C GLY A 112 6.51 -13.50 10.68
N GLY A 113 5.31 -13.16 10.23
CA GLY A 113 4.30 -12.53 11.09
C GLY A 113 3.24 -11.76 10.31
N VAL A 114 2.90 -10.58 10.78
CA VAL A 114 1.84 -9.73 10.20
C VAL A 114 2.44 -8.44 9.67
N THR A 115 1.99 -8.02 8.49
CA THR A 115 2.30 -6.69 7.93
C THR A 115 1.02 -5.91 7.73
N LEU A 116 0.94 -4.72 8.28
CA LEU A 116 -0.12 -3.77 7.96
C LEU A 116 0.33 -2.91 6.79
N SER A 117 -0.47 -2.86 5.74
CA SER A 117 -0.22 -2.16 4.49
C SER A 117 -1.52 -1.62 3.90
N GLY A 118 -1.61 -1.41 2.59
CA GLY A 118 -2.81 -1.03 1.86
C GLY A 118 -2.75 0.38 1.34
N GLY A 119 -3.55 1.29 1.91
CA GLY A 119 -3.43 2.74 1.75
C GLY A 119 -2.32 3.28 2.65
N GLU A 120 -2.69 4.12 3.63
CA GLU A 120 -1.79 4.51 4.72
C GLU A 120 -2.34 3.93 6.03
N PRO A 121 -1.67 2.94 6.64
CA PRO A 121 -2.21 2.28 7.85
C PRO A 121 -2.50 3.25 9.00
N PHE A 122 -1.62 4.22 9.23
CA PHE A 122 -1.79 5.20 10.31
C PHE A 122 -2.96 6.17 10.08
N ALA A 123 -3.51 6.24 8.86
CA ALA A 123 -4.74 6.98 8.60
C ALA A 123 -5.98 6.37 9.29
N GLN A 124 -5.89 5.12 9.78
CA GLN A 124 -6.93 4.46 10.58
C GLN A 124 -6.91 4.87 12.07
N GLY A 125 -5.96 5.71 12.50
CA GLY A 125 -5.91 6.24 13.85
C GLY A 125 -5.87 5.16 14.93
N ASN A 126 -6.77 5.24 15.91
CA ASN A 126 -6.81 4.31 17.05
C ASN A 126 -7.06 2.84 16.64
N ALA A 127 -7.68 2.59 15.51
CA ALA A 127 -7.96 1.21 15.06
C ALA A 127 -6.66 0.47 14.71
N VAL A 128 -5.71 1.12 14.03
CA VAL A 128 -4.41 0.50 13.71
C VAL A 128 -3.59 0.26 14.98
N ILE A 129 -3.63 1.18 15.97
CA ILE A 129 -2.94 1.01 17.26
C ILE A 129 -3.50 -0.22 18.00
N LYS A 130 -4.83 -0.33 18.08
CA LYS A 130 -5.49 -1.48 18.74
C LYS A 130 -5.11 -2.80 18.04
N LEU A 131 -5.12 -2.84 16.72
CA LEU A 131 -4.76 -4.04 15.94
C LEU A 131 -3.31 -4.45 16.18
N LEU A 132 -2.35 -3.52 16.08
CA LEU A 132 -0.93 -3.79 16.34
C LEU A 132 -0.69 -4.29 17.78
N LYS A 133 -1.30 -3.61 18.76
CA LYS A 133 -1.23 -4.03 20.17
C LYS A 133 -1.74 -5.45 20.36
N THR A 134 -2.92 -5.77 19.80
CA THR A 134 -3.50 -7.11 19.88
C THR A 134 -2.60 -8.16 19.21
N CYS A 135 -2.01 -7.86 18.05
CA CYS A 135 -1.05 -8.76 17.41
C CYS A 135 0.16 -9.05 18.33
N LYS A 136 0.73 -8.02 18.97
CA LYS A 136 1.88 -8.17 19.89
C LYS A 136 1.51 -8.96 21.13
N GLU A 137 0.36 -8.68 21.74
CA GLU A 137 -0.13 -9.41 22.92
C GLU A 137 -0.35 -10.90 22.63
N ASN A 138 -0.63 -11.25 21.38
CA ASN A 138 -0.73 -12.63 20.91
C ASN A 138 0.59 -13.19 20.36
N GLY A 139 1.73 -12.52 20.57
CA GLY A 139 3.05 -13.00 20.20
C GLY A 139 3.32 -13.02 18.69
N LEU A 140 2.59 -12.22 17.90
CA LEU A 140 2.84 -12.06 16.46
C LEU A 140 3.90 -10.98 16.24
N SER A 141 4.86 -11.27 15.33
CA SER A 141 5.77 -10.24 14.84
C SER A 141 5.03 -9.30 13.90
N THR A 142 5.26 -7.99 14.06
CA THR A 142 4.52 -6.93 13.37
C THR A 142 5.43 -6.09 12.51
N ALA A 143 5.03 -5.84 11.28
CA ALA A 143 5.62 -4.83 10.41
C ALA A 143 4.55 -3.86 9.94
N VAL A 144 4.93 -2.62 9.66
CA VAL A 144 4.03 -1.62 9.09
C VAL A 144 4.67 -1.03 7.85
N GLU A 145 4.02 -1.19 6.72
CA GLU A 145 4.35 -0.52 5.47
C GLU A 145 3.63 0.82 5.42
N THR A 146 4.38 1.90 5.46
CA THR A 146 3.84 3.26 5.56
C THR A 146 4.57 4.23 4.66
N CYS A 147 3.83 5.19 4.09
CA CYS A 147 4.45 6.36 3.49
C CYS A 147 4.78 7.45 4.53
N GLY A 148 4.35 7.30 5.78
CA GLY A 148 4.61 8.25 6.86
C GLY A 148 3.82 9.58 6.77
N TYR A 149 2.90 9.73 5.81
CA TYR A 149 2.06 10.93 5.71
C TYR A 149 0.81 10.79 6.62
N ALA A 150 1.05 10.78 7.91
CA ALA A 150 0.04 10.55 8.94
C ALA A 150 0.22 11.51 10.13
N ASP A 151 -0.68 11.45 11.10
CA ASP A 151 -0.55 12.17 12.35
C ASP A 151 0.63 11.58 13.16
N PRO A 152 1.62 12.38 13.58
CA PRO A 152 2.75 11.91 14.36
C PRO A 152 2.32 11.25 15.69
N ASP A 153 1.27 11.73 16.33
CA ASP A 153 0.80 11.18 17.61
C ASP A 153 0.30 9.74 17.45
N VAL A 154 -0.33 9.42 16.31
CA VAL A 154 -0.74 8.04 15.98
C VAL A 154 0.46 7.14 15.76
N ILE A 155 1.49 7.63 15.03
CA ILE A 155 2.72 6.86 14.78
C ILE A 155 3.45 6.59 16.10
N ILE A 156 3.61 7.60 16.96
CA ILE A 156 4.27 7.48 18.26
C ILE A 156 3.52 6.47 19.17
N ALA A 157 2.19 6.57 19.22
CA ALA A 157 1.38 5.65 20.03
C ALA A 157 1.41 4.20 19.53
N ALA A 158 1.58 3.99 18.22
CA ALA A 158 1.70 2.66 17.62
C ALA A 158 3.10 2.04 17.77
N LEU A 159 4.14 2.86 17.87
CA LEU A 159 5.56 2.45 17.83
C LEU A 159 5.93 1.30 18.78
N PRO A 160 5.45 1.24 20.06
CA PRO A 160 5.77 0.13 20.95
C PRO A 160 5.29 -1.25 20.46
N TYR A 161 4.41 -1.27 19.48
CA TYR A 161 3.79 -2.48 18.94
C TYR A 161 4.30 -2.83 17.54
N ILE A 162 5.38 -2.19 17.06
CA ILE A 162 5.95 -2.39 15.72
C ILE A 162 7.38 -2.90 15.82
N ASP A 163 7.65 -4.07 15.23
CA ASP A 163 8.99 -4.64 15.19
C ASP A 163 9.82 -4.11 14.03
N LEU A 164 9.15 -3.72 12.91
CA LEU A 164 9.82 -3.21 11.72
C LEU A 164 8.93 -2.21 10.99
N PHE A 165 9.46 -1.01 10.77
CA PHE A 165 8.90 -0.07 9.82
C PHE A 165 9.44 -0.35 8.41
N LEU A 166 8.55 -0.57 7.47
CA LEU A 166 8.80 -0.58 6.03
C LEU A 166 8.44 0.81 5.52
N TRP A 167 9.42 1.72 5.53
CA TRP A 167 9.17 3.14 5.29
C TRP A 167 9.35 3.50 3.82
N ASP A 168 8.28 3.87 3.16
CA ASP A 168 8.27 4.21 1.74
C ASP A 168 8.76 5.64 1.48
N ILE A 169 9.85 5.79 0.75
CA ILE A 169 10.29 7.07 0.17
C ILE A 169 9.91 7.09 -1.31
N LYS A 170 8.91 7.90 -1.66
CA LYS A 170 8.41 7.97 -3.04
C LYS A 170 9.29 8.85 -3.92
N ASP A 171 9.81 9.96 -3.36
CA ASP A 171 10.78 10.85 -3.97
C ASP A 171 11.50 11.69 -2.90
N THR A 172 12.76 12.04 -3.14
CA THR A 172 13.54 12.93 -2.26
C THR A 172 13.37 14.41 -2.62
N ASP A 173 13.02 14.73 -3.87
CA ASP A 173 12.69 16.09 -4.30
C ASP A 173 11.24 16.42 -3.94
N SER A 174 11.03 17.50 -3.15
CA SER A 174 9.73 17.87 -2.60
C SER A 174 8.73 18.32 -3.67
N VAL A 175 9.20 19.00 -4.71
CA VAL A 175 8.34 19.46 -5.82
C VAL A 175 7.88 18.29 -6.67
N ARG A 176 8.81 17.43 -7.04
CA ARG A 176 8.55 16.20 -7.79
C ARG A 176 7.68 15.23 -6.99
N HIS A 177 7.93 15.07 -5.68
CA HIS A 177 7.08 14.30 -4.78
C HIS A 177 5.63 14.81 -4.85
N LYS A 178 5.42 16.13 -4.69
CA LYS A 178 4.08 16.72 -4.75
C LYS A 178 3.41 16.52 -6.11
N GLN A 179 4.16 16.66 -7.19
CA GLN A 179 3.65 16.47 -8.56
C GLN A 179 3.06 15.07 -8.76
N TYR A 180 3.73 14.04 -8.25
CA TYR A 180 3.38 12.64 -8.52
C TYR A 180 2.58 11.95 -7.42
N THR A 181 2.51 12.52 -6.22
CA THR A 181 1.80 11.92 -5.08
C THR A 181 0.67 12.78 -4.52
N GLY A 182 0.57 14.03 -4.98
CA GLY A 182 -0.42 15.01 -4.51
C GLY A 182 0.00 15.81 -3.27
N VAL A 183 1.06 15.42 -2.56
CA VAL A 183 1.56 16.10 -1.35
C VAL A 183 3.08 16.25 -1.40
N ASP A 184 3.63 17.22 -0.66
CA ASP A 184 5.08 17.31 -0.46
C ASP A 184 5.58 16.25 0.54
N ASN A 185 6.92 16.07 0.62
CA ASN A 185 7.53 15.08 1.48
C ASN A 185 7.93 15.58 2.87
N ALA A 186 7.68 16.85 3.21
CA ALA A 186 8.16 17.44 4.46
C ALA A 186 7.61 16.72 5.71
N LYS A 187 6.30 16.42 5.72
CA LYS A 187 5.65 15.69 6.82
C LYS A 187 6.18 14.26 6.93
N ILE A 188 6.45 13.60 5.81
CA ILE A 188 6.98 12.23 5.72
C ILE A 188 8.37 12.17 6.36
N LEU A 189 9.27 13.08 5.96
CA LEU A 189 10.63 13.15 6.48
C LEU A 189 10.68 13.55 7.95
N LYS A 190 9.78 14.45 8.38
CA LYS A 190 9.64 14.81 9.80
C LYS A 190 9.21 13.60 10.64
N ASN A 191 8.23 12.84 10.20
CA ASN A 191 7.77 11.65 10.90
C ASN A 191 8.84 10.54 10.91
N LEU A 192 9.60 10.39 9.83
CA LEU A 192 10.76 9.49 9.79
C LEU A 192 11.82 9.87 10.83
N SER A 193 12.11 11.20 10.98
CA SER A 193 13.03 11.67 12.02
C SER A 193 12.55 11.31 13.43
N ILE A 194 11.27 11.51 13.72
CA ILE A 194 10.68 11.15 15.03
C ILE A 194 10.86 9.65 15.32
N VAL A 195 10.52 8.80 14.35
CA VAL A 195 10.64 7.33 14.49
C VAL A 195 12.11 6.92 14.65
N ASN A 196 13.03 7.56 13.94
CA ASN A 196 14.48 7.34 14.04
C ASN A 196 15.02 7.76 15.41
N GLU A 197 14.63 8.92 15.93
CA GLU A 197 15.02 9.42 17.27
C GLU A 197 14.56 8.47 18.38
N MET A 198 13.45 7.78 18.18
CA MET A 198 12.94 6.74 19.09
C MET A 198 13.61 5.36 18.87
N ASN A 199 14.65 5.29 18.04
CA ASN A 199 15.47 4.11 17.73
C ASN A 199 14.66 2.91 17.19
N ALA A 200 13.56 3.16 16.50
CA ALA A 200 12.79 2.12 15.85
C ALA A 200 13.60 1.44 14.72
N LYS A 201 13.34 0.16 14.48
CA LYS A 201 13.95 -0.56 13.38
C LYS A 201 13.26 -0.16 12.07
N ILE A 202 14.03 0.36 11.11
CA ILE A 202 13.52 0.93 9.86
C ILE A 202 14.18 0.27 8.66
N ARG A 203 13.37 -0.16 7.70
CA ARG A 203 13.79 -0.45 6.34
C ARG A 203 13.25 0.64 5.42
N LEU A 204 14.13 1.32 4.70
CA LEU A 204 13.70 2.24 3.66
C LEU A 204 13.30 1.45 2.41
N ARG A 205 12.17 1.79 1.83
CA ARG A 205 11.65 1.24 0.58
C ARG A 205 11.51 2.37 -0.43
N CYS A 206 12.27 2.29 -1.48
CA CYS A 206 12.43 3.37 -2.45
C CYS A 206 11.99 2.90 -3.83
N ILE A 207 10.82 3.36 -4.28
CA ILE A 207 10.35 3.05 -5.63
C ILE A 207 11.23 3.75 -6.66
N LEU A 208 11.63 3.03 -7.71
CA LEU A 208 12.33 3.57 -8.87
C LEU A 208 11.38 3.65 -10.06
N VAL A 209 11.17 4.86 -10.55
CA VAL A 209 10.28 5.15 -11.69
C VAL A 209 11.10 5.84 -12.78
N ASN A 210 11.28 5.15 -13.92
CA ASN A 210 12.04 5.67 -15.04
C ASN A 210 11.49 7.02 -15.54
N GLY A 211 12.39 7.96 -15.79
CA GLY A 211 12.04 9.33 -16.22
C GLY A 211 11.43 10.21 -15.10
N VAL A 212 11.34 9.69 -13.87
CA VAL A 212 10.87 10.45 -12.71
C VAL A 212 11.98 10.59 -11.67
N ASN A 213 12.43 9.51 -11.04
CA ASN A 213 13.38 9.56 -9.92
C ASN A 213 14.60 8.62 -10.09
N THR A 214 14.89 8.22 -11.34
CA THR A 214 16.06 7.41 -11.68
C THR A 214 17.27 8.31 -12.04
N ASP A 215 17.65 9.19 -11.14
CA ASP A 215 18.75 10.13 -11.30
C ASP A 215 19.72 10.08 -10.10
N GLU A 216 21.01 10.47 -10.35
CA GLU A 216 22.09 10.45 -9.36
C GLU A 216 21.78 11.29 -8.09
N ARG A 217 21.02 12.38 -8.26
CA ARG A 217 20.65 13.24 -7.14
C ARG A 217 19.72 12.51 -6.18
N HIS A 218 18.73 11.77 -6.74
CA HIS A 218 17.82 10.97 -5.93
C HIS A 218 18.56 9.82 -5.23
N TYR A 219 19.42 9.10 -5.96
CA TYR A 219 20.19 7.98 -5.39
C TYR A 219 21.09 8.44 -4.24
N SER A 220 21.84 9.53 -4.44
CA SER A 220 22.68 10.10 -3.39
C SER A 220 21.90 10.60 -2.19
N ALA A 221 20.74 11.21 -2.41
CA ALA A 221 19.87 11.68 -1.32
C ALA A 221 19.28 10.53 -0.49
N ILE A 222 18.96 9.39 -1.11
CA ILE A 222 18.54 8.17 -0.39
C ILE A 222 19.71 7.59 0.42
N ALA A 223 20.90 7.52 -0.15
CA ALA A 223 22.08 7.03 0.57
C ALA A 223 22.42 7.92 1.78
N GLU A 224 22.33 9.24 1.62
CA GLU A 224 22.51 10.21 2.71
C GLU A 224 21.41 10.06 3.78
N LEU A 225 20.16 9.90 3.38
CA LEU A 225 19.04 9.69 4.32
C LEU A 225 19.25 8.40 5.12
N ALA A 226 19.62 7.31 4.45
CA ALA A 226 19.88 6.01 5.05
C ALA A 226 21.03 6.06 6.06
N SER A 227 22.11 6.80 5.77
CA SER A 227 23.26 6.93 6.67
C SER A 227 22.94 7.66 7.99
N LYS A 228 21.82 8.38 8.06
CA LYS A 228 21.35 9.10 9.25
C LYS A 228 20.38 8.29 10.12
N ILE A 229 20.00 7.08 9.70
CA ILE A 229 19.08 6.23 10.45
C ILE A 229 19.85 5.37 11.44
N ASN A 230 19.53 5.52 12.73
CA ASN A 230 20.25 4.86 13.84
C ASN A 230 20.10 3.33 13.81
N ASN A 231 18.92 2.83 13.50
CA ASN A 231 18.59 1.39 13.50
C ASN A 231 18.05 0.98 12.12
N LEU A 232 18.89 1.15 11.10
CA LEU A 232 18.58 0.81 9.73
C LEU A 232 18.69 -0.72 9.51
N ASP A 233 17.61 -1.34 9.06
CA ASP A 233 17.60 -2.75 8.60
C ASP A 233 18.21 -2.89 7.20
N GLY A 234 18.06 -1.85 6.38
CA GLY A 234 18.59 -1.75 5.02
C GLY A 234 17.74 -0.87 4.12
N VAL A 235 18.15 -0.74 2.87
CA VAL A 235 17.42 -0.02 1.82
C VAL A 235 17.03 -1.00 0.74
N GLU A 236 15.75 -1.00 0.38
CA GLU A 236 15.17 -1.79 -0.69
C GLU A 236 14.80 -0.87 -1.86
N TRP A 237 15.45 -1.06 -3.00
CA TRP A 237 15.02 -0.44 -4.25
C TRP A 237 13.92 -1.27 -4.90
N ILE A 238 12.78 -0.64 -5.16
CA ILE A 238 11.60 -1.30 -5.74
C ILE A 238 11.41 -0.77 -7.17
N PRO A 239 11.86 -1.50 -8.19
CA PRO A 239 11.61 -1.11 -9.58
C PRO A 239 10.10 -1.05 -9.85
N TYR A 240 9.64 0.04 -10.43
CA TYR A 240 8.25 0.17 -10.85
C TYR A 240 7.89 -0.93 -11.86
N HIS A 241 6.70 -1.47 -11.74
CA HIS A 241 6.08 -2.36 -12.72
C HIS A 241 4.61 -1.97 -12.95
N ALA A 242 4.11 -2.20 -14.16
CA ALA A 242 2.81 -1.69 -14.61
C ALA A 242 1.59 -2.52 -14.14
N TYR A 243 1.78 -3.58 -13.30
CA TYR A 243 0.69 -4.50 -12.93
C TYR A 243 -0.43 -3.86 -12.09
N GLY A 244 -0.17 -2.75 -11.38
CA GLY A 244 -1.21 -2.02 -10.65
C GLY A 244 -2.25 -1.34 -11.55
N GLY A 245 -1.92 -1.12 -12.82
CA GLY A 245 -2.78 -0.39 -13.76
C GLY A 245 -4.13 -1.05 -14.02
N THR A 246 -4.18 -2.38 -14.08
CA THR A 246 -5.43 -3.13 -14.28
C THR A 246 -6.40 -3.00 -13.12
N LYS A 247 -5.93 -2.78 -11.89
CA LYS A 247 -6.80 -2.58 -10.71
C LYS A 247 -7.60 -1.28 -10.80
N SER A 248 -7.06 -0.24 -11.45
CA SER A 248 -7.79 1.01 -11.68
C SER A 248 -9.03 0.78 -12.56
N VAL A 249 -8.93 -0.11 -13.54
CA VAL A 249 -10.06 -0.49 -14.40
C VAL A 249 -11.18 -1.15 -13.59
N PHE A 250 -10.85 -1.96 -12.60
CA PHE A 250 -11.85 -2.60 -11.73
C PHE A 250 -12.64 -1.59 -10.89
N LEU A 251 -12.06 -0.42 -10.65
CA LEU A 251 -12.69 0.72 -9.98
C LEU A 251 -13.42 1.66 -10.94
N GLY A 252 -13.41 1.37 -12.25
CA GLY A 252 -14.03 2.21 -13.29
C GLY A 252 -13.15 3.35 -13.77
N GLY A 253 -11.86 3.36 -13.40
CA GLY A 253 -10.86 4.27 -13.95
C GLY A 253 -10.24 3.74 -15.25
N GLU A 254 -9.38 4.55 -15.84
CA GLU A 254 -8.55 4.12 -16.98
C GLU A 254 -7.38 3.25 -16.51
N GLU A 255 -6.84 2.44 -17.40
CA GLU A 255 -5.63 1.68 -17.12
C GLU A 255 -4.46 2.65 -16.89
N SER A 256 -3.94 2.65 -15.66
CA SER A 256 -2.90 3.60 -15.22
C SER A 256 -1.47 3.07 -15.35
N GLY A 257 -1.30 1.81 -15.79
CA GLY A 257 0.01 1.17 -15.94
C GLY A 257 0.80 1.77 -17.11
N ARG A 258 1.96 2.37 -16.81
CA ARG A 258 2.84 3.01 -17.82
C ARG A 258 4.10 2.20 -18.00
N LYS A 259 4.26 1.55 -19.14
CA LYS A 259 5.44 0.72 -19.44
C LYS A 259 6.73 1.54 -19.54
N GLU A 260 6.64 2.79 -19.97
CA GLU A 260 7.76 3.73 -20.04
C GLU A 260 8.35 4.11 -18.67
N TRP A 261 7.62 3.86 -17.59
CA TRP A 261 8.07 4.10 -16.23
C TRP A 261 8.88 2.94 -15.64
N ILE A 262 8.96 1.81 -16.34
CA ILE A 262 9.77 0.67 -15.89
C ILE A 262 11.25 1.07 -15.99
N PRO A 263 12.04 1.04 -14.90
CA PRO A 263 13.44 1.38 -14.95
C PRO A 263 14.24 0.32 -15.70
N THR A 264 15.32 0.75 -16.33
CA THR A 264 16.26 -0.17 -16.95
C THR A 264 17.10 -0.88 -15.90
N LEU A 265 17.69 -2.02 -16.25
CA LEU A 265 18.62 -2.73 -15.37
C LEU A 265 19.81 -1.86 -14.97
N GLU A 266 20.33 -1.04 -15.89
CA GLU A 266 21.41 -0.10 -15.62
C GLU A 266 21.02 0.93 -14.56
N GLN A 267 19.81 1.49 -14.60
CA GLN A 267 19.31 2.43 -13.58
C GLN A 267 19.20 1.78 -12.21
N VAL A 268 18.73 0.54 -12.16
CA VAL A 268 18.63 -0.23 -10.90
C VAL A 268 20.03 -0.53 -10.33
N GLU A 269 20.98 -0.94 -11.16
CA GLU A 269 22.35 -1.20 -10.70
C GLU A 269 23.05 0.08 -10.22
N LYS A 270 22.91 1.21 -10.91
CA LYS A 270 23.41 2.51 -10.44
C LYS A 270 22.86 2.90 -9.07
N ALA A 271 21.54 2.67 -8.86
CA ALA A 271 20.93 2.91 -7.57
C ALA A 271 21.54 2.04 -6.45
N LYS A 272 21.80 0.75 -6.71
CA LYS A 272 22.47 -0.16 -5.78
C LYS A 272 23.93 0.26 -5.51
N GLU A 273 24.66 0.65 -6.55
CA GLU A 273 26.04 1.12 -6.43
C GLU A 273 26.17 2.36 -5.55
N SER A 274 25.19 3.29 -5.62
CA SER A 274 25.17 4.48 -4.77
C SER A 274 25.07 4.13 -3.28
N LEU A 275 24.24 3.14 -2.90
CA LEU A 275 24.17 2.65 -1.53
C LEU A 275 25.47 1.98 -1.09
N LYS A 276 26.03 1.11 -1.94
CA LYS A 276 27.28 0.42 -1.67
C LYS A 276 28.42 1.41 -1.44
N SER A 277 28.51 2.46 -2.26
CA SER A 277 29.52 3.53 -2.13
C SER A 277 29.39 4.32 -0.83
N ALA A 278 28.17 4.42 -0.29
CA ALA A 278 27.90 5.05 1.00
C ALA A 278 27.99 4.07 2.20
N GLY A 279 28.38 2.81 1.99
CA GLY A 279 28.46 1.80 3.04
C GLY A 279 27.09 1.36 3.58
N VAL A 280 26.00 1.58 2.82
CA VAL A 280 24.62 1.25 3.21
C VAL A 280 24.23 -0.13 2.66
N ILE A 281 23.54 -0.92 3.49
CA ILE A 281 23.06 -2.26 3.10
C ILE A 281 21.93 -2.10 2.07
N SER A 282 22.14 -2.64 0.87
CA SER A 282 21.09 -2.85 -0.14
C SER A 282 20.51 -4.26 0.04
N LEU A 283 19.19 -4.33 0.14
CA LEU A 283 18.43 -5.59 0.29
C LEU A 283 17.95 -6.11 -1.06
#